data_67c2d44f708373c36b0ebfffd0523f3b
#
_entry.id   67c2d44f708373c36b0ebfffd0523f3b
#
_cell.length_a   1.000
_cell.length_b   1.000
_cell.length_c   1.000
_cell.angle_alpha   90.00
_cell.angle_beta   90.00
_cell.angle_gamma   90.00
#
_symmetry.space_group_name_H-M   'P 1'
#
loop_
_entity.id
_entity.type
_entity.pdbx_description
1 polymer ?
#
loop_
_entity_poly.entity_id
_entity_poly.type
_entity_poly.pdbx_seq_one_letter_code
_entity_poly.pdbx_strand_id
1 'polypeptide(L)'
;MFNGKMKAVTFSYDDGVTQDIRLVEILNRYNLKATFNLNSELLGKGGNLDILGKRISHKKIKPSEVTSIYKGHEIAAHTLTHPDMTEMSADEVIREVEQDRLNLSELSGTEVIGMAYPGRQPNYNSRIARIIEDSTGVKYARTTICSNDFSPQRDLYEFHPSVFHRDWEQLYKLAEKFIELDPKSEKIFYIWGHSYEFDINDEWDKFEDFCKFISNRDDIFYGTDKEILL
;
A
#
# COMPACT_ATOMS: atom_id res chain seq x y z
N MET A 1 -14.56 -6.55 13.33
CA MET A 1 -13.99 -5.70 14.43
C MET A 1 -12.50 -5.94 14.53
N PHE A 2 -11.72 -4.88 14.55
CA PHE A 2 -10.26 -4.88 14.56
C PHE A 2 -9.73 -5.25 15.96
N ASN A 3 -9.64 -6.55 16.25
CA ASN A 3 -9.21 -7.07 17.55
C ASN A 3 -9.96 -6.42 18.74
N GLY A 4 -11.28 -6.25 18.62
CA GLY A 4 -12.14 -5.61 19.61
C GLY A 4 -12.28 -4.10 19.50
N LYS A 5 -11.55 -3.45 18.61
CA LYS A 5 -11.59 -2.00 18.38
C LYS A 5 -12.50 -1.64 17.19
N MET A 6 -13.00 -0.42 17.16
CA MET A 6 -13.84 0.10 16.07
C MET A 6 -13.08 0.98 15.08
N LYS A 7 -11.83 1.33 15.37
CA LYS A 7 -10.96 2.14 14.53
C LYS A 7 -9.73 1.35 14.13
N ALA A 8 -9.34 1.44 12.85
CA ALA A 8 -8.11 0.85 12.34
C ALA A 8 -7.35 1.83 11.44
N VAL A 9 -6.01 1.79 11.52
CA VAL A 9 -5.09 2.53 10.66
C VAL A 9 -4.22 1.53 9.92
N THR A 10 -4.09 1.71 8.60
CA THR A 10 -3.14 1.00 7.76
C THR A 10 -2.40 1.95 6.83
N PHE A 11 -1.22 1.52 6.41
CA PHE A 11 -0.39 2.16 5.40
C PHE A 11 -0.15 1.19 4.25
N SER A 12 -0.17 1.68 3.02
CA SER A 12 0.06 0.87 1.82
C SER A 12 1.06 1.58 0.91
N TYR A 13 2.21 0.96 0.67
CA TYR A 13 3.30 1.56 -0.10
C TYR A 13 3.64 0.72 -1.32
N ASP A 14 3.88 1.40 -2.45
CA ASP A 14 4.06 0.77 -3.74
C ASP A 14 5.54 0.72 -4.16
N ASP A 15 5.81 -0.11 -5.17
CA ASP A 15 7.04 -0.18 -5.95
C ASP A 15 8.21 -0.98 -5.37
N GLY A 16 8.30 -1.22 -4.08
CA GLY A 16 9.40 -1.99 -3.48
C GLY A 16 10.78 -1.38 -3.71
N VAL A 17 10.94 -0.10 -3.39
CA VAL A 17 12.17 0.66 -3.62
C VAL A 17 13.08 0.68 -2.39
N THR A 18 14.36 1.02 -2.57
CA THR A 18 15.34 1.02 -1.47
C THR A 18 15.02 2.01 -0.34
N GLN A 19 14.21 3.02 -0.59
CA GLN A 19 13.70 3.94 0.43
C GLN A 19 12.76 3.28 1.44
N ASP A 20 12.17 2.12 1.09
CA ASP A 20 11.35 1.34 2.02
C ASP A 20 12.12 0.91 3.27
N ILE A 21 13.45 0.80 3.19
CA ILE A 21 14.29 0.48 4.35
C ILE A 21 14.10 1.53 5.45
N ARG A 22 14.24 2.82 5.10
CA ARG A 22 14.01 3.94 6.05
C ARG A 22 12.55 4.01 6.49
N LEU A 23 11.63 3.80 5.57
CA LEU A 23 10.20 3.79 5.86
C LEU A 23 9.83 2.74 6.91
N VAL A 24 10.30 1.50 6.73
CA VAL A 24 10.08 0.38 7.67
C VAL A 24 10.69 0.68 9.04
N GLU A 25 11.90 1.27 9.09
CA GLU A 25 12.52 1.68 10.35
C GLU A 25 11.65 2.68 11.13
N ILE A 26 11.09 3.67 10.42
CA ILE A 26 10.20 4.67 11.04
C ILE A 26 8.91 3.99 11.52
N LEU A 27 8.23 3.22 10.66
CA LEU A 27 6.99 2.53 11.03
C LEU A 27 7.18 1.61 12.25
N ASN A 28 8.25 0.83 12.26
CA ASN A 28 8.58 -0.07 13.38
C ASN A 28 8.85 0.68 14.70
N ARG A 29 9.49 1.85 14.64
CA ARG A 29 9.75 2.69 15.82
C ARG A 29 8.47 3.11 16.53
N TYR A 30 7.40 3.30 15.78
CA TYR A 30 6.09 3.71 16.29
C TYR A 30 5.06 2.57 16.35
N ASN A 31 5.47 1.31 16.19
CA ASN A 31 4.61 0.12 16.18
C ASN A 31 3.47 0.21 15.14
N LEU A 32 3.72 0.86 14.02
CA LEU A 32 2.80 0.96 12.90
C LEU A 32 3.02 -0.22 11.93
N LYS A 33 1.94 -0.62 11.25
CA LYS A 33 1.97 -1.69 10.25
C LYS A 33 1.69 -1.11 8.87
N ALA A 34 2.25 -1.77 7.85
CA ALA A 34 2.02 -1.42 6.46
C ALA A 34 1.95 -2.66 5.57
N THR A 35 1.36 -2.48 4.41
CA THR A 35 1.40 -3.40 3.27
C THR A 35 2.31 -2.82 2.20
N PHE A 36 3.22 -3.62 1.68
CA PHE A 36 4.15 -3.26 0.62
C PHE A 36 3.80 -4.00 -0.66
N ASN A 37 3.40 -3.25 -1.68
CA ASN A 37 2.96 -3.76 -2.97
C ASN A 37 4.18 -3.82 -3.91
N LEU A 38 4.63 -5.02 -4.23
CA LEU A 38 5.90 -5.26 -4.91
C LEU A 38 5.67 -5.76 -6.34
N ASN A 39 6.63 -5.46 -7.24
CA ASN A 39 6.69 -5.99 -8.59
C ASN A 39 7.78 -7.06 -8.65
N SER A 40 7.43 -8.33 -8.67
CA SER A 40 8.40 -9.42 -8.52
C SER A 40 9.47 -9.46 -9.61
N GLU A 41 9.12 -9.16 -10.87
CA GLU A 41 10.09 -9.11 -11.98
C GLU A 41 10.95 -7.85 -11.99
N LEU A 42 10.62 -6.83 -11.21
CA LEU A 42 11.41 -5.61 -11.11
C LEU A 42 12.40 -5.61 -9.94
N LEU A 43 12.27 -6.54 -9.00
CA LEU A 43 13.15 -6.66 -7.84
C LEU A 43 14.63 -6.70 -8.24
N GLY A 44 15.46 -5.92 -7.55
CA GLY A 44 16.90 -5.78 -7.82
C GLY A 44 17.26 -4.89 -9.01
N LYS A 45 16.28 -4.44 -9.81
CA LYS A 45 16.55 -3.53 -10.93
C LYS A 45 16.85 -2.11 -10.43
N GLY A 46 17.78 -1.45 -11.11
CA GLY A 46 18.11 -0.05 -10.86
C GLY A 46 17.22 0.89 -11.67
N GLY A 47 17.06 2.11 -11.17
CA GLY A 47 16.32 3.15 -11.87
C GLY A 47 16.44 4.51 -11.20
N ASN A 48 16.08 5.54 -11.92
CA ASN A 48 15.88 6.89 -11.39
C ASN A 48 14.63 7.48 -12.05
N LEU A 49 13.96 8.35 -11.33
CA LEU A 49 12.84 9.15 -11.81
C LEU A 49 13.26 10.62 -11.82
N ASP A 50 12.91 11.33 -12.87
CA ASP A 50 13.06 12.79 -12.91
C ASP A 50 11.71 13.42 -12.53
N ILE A 51 11.63 13.91 -11.27
CA ILE A 51 10.41 14.47 -10.70
C ILE A 51 10.67 15.91 -10.27
N LEU A 52 9.91 16.85 -10.80
CA LEU A 52 10.04 18.29 -10.49
C LEU A 52 11.48 18.81 -10.67
N GLY A 53 12.20 18.31 -11.67
CA GLY A 53 13.60 18.67 -11.94
C GLY A 53 14.63 18.06 -11.00
N LYS A 54 14.23 17.16 -10.13
CA LYS A 54 15.11 16.39 -9.23
C LYS A 54 15.23 14.95 -9.70
N ARG A 55 16.44 14.42 -9.68
CA ARG A 55 16.71 13.01 -9.98
C ARG A 55 16.59 12.19 -8.70
N ILE A 56 15.51 11.40 -8.61
CA ILE A 56 15.18 10.57 -7.45
C ILE A 56 15.55 9.12 -7.76
N SER A 57 16.23 8.46 -6.83
CA SER A 57 16.53 7.02 -6.95
C SER A 57 15.23 6.22 -6.92
N HIS A 58 15.07 5.32 -7.91
CA HIS A 58 13.96 4.37 -7.99
C HIS A 58 14.52 2.94 -8.09
N LYS A 59 15.57 2.68 -7.33
CA LYS A 59 16.20 1.36 -7.27
C LYS A 59 15.35 0.43 -6.44
N LYS A 60 15.00 -0.73 -7.02
CA LYS A 60 14.21 -1.75 -6.34
C LYS A 60 15.04 -2.54 -5.33
N ILE A 61 14.42 -2.97 -4.24
CA ILE A 61 14.97 -3.91 -3.25
C ILE A 61 15.35 -5.22 -3.95
N LYS A 62 16.44 -5.85 -3.51
CA LYS A 62 16.83 -7.14 -4.09
C LYS A 62 15.93 -8.28 -3.57
N PRO A 63 15.67 -9.33 -4.38
CA PRO A 63 14.89 -10.48 -3.93
C PRO A 63 15.35 -11.06 -2.59
N SER A 64 16.66 -11.18 -2.39
CA SER A 64 17.25 -11.73 -1.15
C SER A 64 17.03 -10.86 0.10
N GLU A 65 16.62 -9.63 -0.05
CA GLU A 65 16.43 -8.66 1.04
C GLU A 65 14.94 -8.54 1.46
N VAL A 66 14.00 -9.02 0.63
CA VAL A 66 12.54 -8.83 0.79
C VAL A 66 12.06 -9.32 2.16
N THR A 67 12.34 -10.57 2.51
CA THR A 67 11.85 -11.14 3.78
C THR A 67 12.43 -10.47 5.03
N SER A 68 13.66 -9.94 4.94
CA SER A 68 14.29 -9.27 6.07
C SER A 68 13.80 -7.84 6.25
N ILE A 69 13.65 -7.10 5.16
CA ILE A 69 13.22 -5.70 5.19
C ILE A 69 11.77 -5.59 5.62
N TYR A 70 10.88 -6.38 5.01
CA TYR A 70 9.43 -6.29 5.30
C TYR A 70 8.96 -7.17 6.47
N LYS A 71 9.89 -7.66 7.29
CA LYS A 71 9.54 -8.50 8.45
C LYS A 71 8.55 -7.80 9.38
N GLY A 72 7.40 -8.43 9.59
CA GLY A 72 6.34 -7.91 10.45
C GLY A 72 5.35 -6.97 9.74
N HIS A 73 5.53 -6.78 8.45
CA HIS A 73 4.62 -6.09 7.53
C HIS A 73 4.03 -7.10 6.54
N GLU A 74 3.07 -6.66 5.75
CA GLU A 74 2.51 -7.47 4.67
C GLU A 74 3.23 -7.20 3.35
N ILE A 75 3.39 -8.26 2.55
CA ILE A 75 3.80 -8.17 1.15
C ILE A 75 2.55 -8.45 0.32
N ALA A 76 2.28 -7.57 -0.65
CA ALA A 76 1.19 -7.66 -1.60
C ALA A 76 1.71 -7.48 -3.03
N ALA A 77 0.90 -7.85 -4.03
CA ALA A 77 1.26 -7.78 -5.43
C ALA A 77 1.07 -6.36 -6.01
N HIS A 78 1.90 -6.04 -7.00
CA HIS A 78 1.78 -4.79 -7.76
C HIS A 78 1.96 -5.01 -9.27
N THR A 79 1.60 -6.22 -9.72
CA THR A 79 1.86 -6.78 -11.06
C THR A 79 3.34 -7.10 -11.31
N LEU A 80 3.62 -8.00 -12.24
CA LEU A 80 4.99 -8.43 -12.56
C LEU A 80 5.89 -7.27 -12.97
N THR A 81 5.41 -6.43 -13.90
CA THR A 81 6.23 -5.47 -14.65
C THR A 81 5.72 -4.03 -14.59
N HIS A 82 4.69 -3.76 -13.77
CA HIS A 82 4.07 -2.44 -13.61
C HIS A 82 3.50 -1.85 -14.91
N PRO A 83 2.70 -2.60 -15.69
CA PRO A 83 2.13 -2.10 -16.94
C PRO A 83 0.87 -1.25 -16.73
N ASP A 84 0.45 -0.54 -17.77
CA ASP A 84 -0.92 -0.06 -17.85
C ASP A 84 -1.84 -1.24 -18.24
N MET A 85 -2.68 -1.67 -17.28
CA MET A 85 -3.56 -2.83 -17.50
C MET A 85 -4.83 -2.50 -18.26
N THR A 86 -5.17 -1.22 -18.46
CA THR A 86 -6.47 -0.81 -19.00
C THR A 86 -6.75 -1.34 -20.40
N GLU A 87 -5.71 -1.49 -21.22
CA GLU A 87 -5.77 -1.97 -22.61
C GLU A 87 -5.38 -3.46 -22.76
N MET A 88 -5.04 -4.15 -21.67
CA MET A 88 -4.61 -5.55 -21.72
C MET A 88 -5.77 -6.51 -21.96
N SER A 89 -5.47 -7.63 -22.61
CA SER A 89 -6.37 -8.80 -22.68
C SER A 89 -6.54 -9.43 -21.28
N ALA A 90 -7.56 -10.27 -21.13
CA ALA A 90 -7.78 -10.97 -19.85
C ALA A 90 -6.59 -11.86 -19.46
N ASP A 91 -6.04 -12.61 -20.41
CA ASP A 91 -4.90 -13.50 -20.16
C ASP A 91 -3.64 -12.73 -19.74
N GLU A 92 -3.41 -11.56 -20.31
CA GLU A 92 -2.28 -10.69 -19.91
C GLU A 92 -2.50 -10.14 -18.49
N VAL A 93 -3.70 -9.68 -18.15
CA VAL A 93 -4.02 -9.22 -16.79
C VAL A 93 -3.83 -10.35 -15.78
N ILE A 94 -4.37 -11.54 -16.07
CA ILE A 94 -4.21 -12.71 -15.19
C ILE A 94 -2.72 -13.04 -15.00
N ARG A 95 -1.95 -13.06 -16.07
CA ARG A 95 -0.51 -13.34 -16.00
C ARG A 95 0.21 -12.30 -15.14
N GLU A 96 -0.03 -11.01 -15.37
CA GLU A 96 0.63 -9.91 -14.63
C GLU A 96 0.30 -9.95 -13.13
N VAL A 97 -0.92 -10.28 -12.77
CA VAL A 97 -1.36 -10.28 -11.37
C VAL A 97 -1.06 -11.62 -10.69
N GLU A 98 -1.51 -12.74 -11.27
CA GLU A 98 -1.41 -14.04 -10.59
C GLU A 98 0.04 -14.54 -10.52
N GLN A 99 0.83 -14.35 -11.59
CA GLN A 99 2.23 -14.77 -11.53
C GLN A 99 3.04 -13.90 -10.56
N ASP A 100 2.74 -12.60 -10.47
CA ASP A 100 3.37 -11.73 -9.47
C ASP A 100 3.05 -12.20 -8.04
N ARG A 101 1.76 -12.47 -7.77
CA ARG A 101 1.28 -13.01 -6.49
C ARG A 101 1.99 -14.32 -6.12
N LEU A 102 2.11 -15.24 -7.07
CA LEU A 102 2.77 -16.53 -6.84
C LEU A 102 4.28 -16.39 -6.60
N ASN A 103 4.96 -15.57 -7.39
CA ASN A 103 6.39 -15.30 -7.22
C ASN A 103 6.69 -14.67 -5.85
N LEU A 104 5.86 -13.71 -5.43
CA LEU A 104 6.00 -13.06 -4.13
C LEU A 104 5.65 -14.00 -2.97
N SER A 105 4.68 -14.90 -3.16
CA SER A 105 4.35 -15.92 -2.17
C SER A 105 5.51 -16.90 -1.95
N GLU A 106 6.14 -17.36 -3.02
CA GLU A 106 7.34 -18.21 -2.95
C GLU A 106 8.49 -17.47 -2.28
N LEU A 107 8.74 -16.22 -2.68
CA LEU A 107 9.83 -15.41 -2.17
C LEU A 107 9.68 -15.07 -0.67
N SER A 108 8.46 -14.75 -0.23
CA SER A 108 8.18 -14.39 1.16
C SER A 108 7.97 -15.57 2.09
N GLY A 109 7.65 -16.75 1.53
CA GLY A 109 7.25 -17.94 2.30
C GLY A 109 5.86 -17.82 2.93
N THR A 110 5.06 -16.84 2.51
CA THR A 110 3.69 -16.61 2.97
C THR A 110 2.76 -16.39 1.79
N GLU A 111 1.50 -16.81 1.89
CA GLU A 111 0.53 -16.56 0.84
C GLU A 111 0.26 -15.06 0.69
N VAL A 112 0.54 -14.53 -0.49
CA VAL A 112 0.19 -13.16 -0.90
C VAL A 112 -1.25 -13.19 -1.42
N ILE A 113 -2.10 -12.34 -0.87
CA ILE A 113 -3.55 -12.30 -1.19
C ILE A 113 -4.07 -10.89 -1.48
N GLY A 114 -3.24 -9.88 -1.33
CA GLY A 114 -3.56 -8.49 -1.62
C GLY A 114 -2.83 -7.97 -2.83
N MET A 115 -3.35 -6.87 -3.39
CA MET A 115 -2.64 -6.11 -4.42
C MET A 115 -2.98 -4.62 -4.40
N ALA A 116 -2.15 -3.83 -5.08
CA ALA A 116 -2.50 -2.48 -5.51
C ALA A 116 -2.41 -2.37 -7.04
N TYR A 117 -3.32 -1.61 -7.64
CA TYR A 117 -3.28 -1.33 -9.08
C TYR A 117 -2.08 -0.45 -9.42
N PRO A 118 -1.26 -0.83 -10.44
CA PRO A 118 -0.09 -0.06 -10.84
C PRO A 118 -0.46 1.17 -11.67
N GLY A 119 0.41 2.17 -11.67
CA GLY A 119 0.35 3.29 -12.59
C GLY A 119 -0.59 4.43 -12.19
N ARG A 120 -0.71 5.39 -13.09
CA ARG A 120 -1.54 6.60 -12.92
C ARG A 120 -2.96 6.35 -13.40
N GLN A 121 -3.90 7.08 -12.82
CA GLN A 121 -5.31 7.04 -13.23
C GLN A 121 -5.53 7.49 -14.69
N PRO A 122 -6.45 6.81 -15.42
CA PRO A 122 -7.16 5.60 -15.00
C PRO A 122 -6.24 4.38 -15.08
N ASN A 123 -6.01 3.68 -13.96
CA ASN A 123 -5.11 2.53 -13.88
C ASN A 123 -5.84 1.19 -13.71
N TYR A 124 -7.16 1.23 -13.61
CA TYR A 124 -8.04 0.07 -13.57
C TYR A 124 -9.44 0.44 -14.14
N ASN A 125 -10.27 -0.56 -14.34
CA ASN A 125 -11.70 -0.44 -14.60
C ASN A 125 -12.42 -1.70 -14.08
N SER A 126 -13.76 -1.68 -14.03
CA SER A 126 -14.54 -2.79 -13.49
C SER A 126 -14.36 -4.10 -14.27
N ARG A 127 -13.94 -4.07 -15.55
CA ARG A 127 -13.57 -5.29 -16.29
C ARG A 127 -12.32 -5.94 -15.70
N ILE A 128 -11.29 -5.15 -15.41
CA ILE A 128 -10.04 -5.62 -14.81
C ILE A 128 -10.29 -6.14 -13.39
N ALA A 129 -11.04 -5.39 -12.58
CA ALA A 129 -11.40 -5.79 -11.22
C ALA A 129 -12.10 -7.17 -11.21
N ARG A 130 -13.04 -7.42 -12.11
CA ARG A 130 -13.71 -8.73 -12.27
C ARG A 130 -12.77 -9.83 -12.72
N ILE A 131 -11.87 -9.56 -13.68
CA ILE A 131 -10.88 -10.55 -14.11
C ILE A 131 -10.01 -11.01 -12.93
N ILE A 132 -9.57 -10.05 -12.11
CA ILE A 132 -8.76 -10.34 -10.92
C ILE A 132 -9.56 -11.14 -9.90
N GLU A 133 -10.79 -10.74 -9.60
CA GLU A 133 -11.71 -11.45 -8.70
C GLU A 133 -11.96 -12.90 -9.13
N ASP A 134 -12.30 -13.08 -10.40
CA ASP A 134 -12.76 -14.39 -10.93
C ASP A 134 -11.60 -15.35 -11.23
N SER A 135 -10.38 -14.83 -11.51
CA SER A 135 -9.32 -15.61 -12.14
C SER A 135 -7.97 -15.59 -11.42
N THR A 136 -7.88 -14.96 -10.25
CA THR A 136 -6.63 -14.91 -9.46
C THR A 136 -6.85 -15.29 -8.00
N GLY A 137 -5.76 -15.49 -7.26
CA GLY A 137 -5.81 -15.73 -5.81
C GLY A 137 -5.91 -14.45 -4.97
N VAL A 138 -5.98 -13.28 -5.59
CA VAL A 138 -6.14 -11.98 -4.91
C VAL A 138 -7.50 -11.92 -4.22
N LYS A 139 -7.55 -11.31 -3.02
CA LYS A 139 -8.76 -11.14 -2.21
C LYS A 139 -9.15 -9.67 -2.00
N TYR A 140 -8.24 -8.74 -2.24
CA TYR A 140 -8.50 -7.31 -2.26
C TYR A 140 -7.51 -6.59 -3.19
N ALA A 141 -7.94 -5.47 -3.75
CA ALA A 141 -7.15 -4.63 -4.64
C ALA A 141 -7.36 -3.14 -4.31
N ARG A 142 -6.29 -2.44 -3.94
CA ARG A 142 -6.32 -1.01 -3.65
C ARG A 142 -6.16 -0.19 -4.92
N THR A 143 -7.01 0.82 -5.04
CA THR A 143 -6.94 1.83 -6.10
C THR A 143 -6.07 3.02 -5.66
N THR A 144 -5.89 4.01 -6.56
CA THR A 144 -5.23 5.29 -6.26
C THR A 144 -6.22 6.45 -6.06
N ILE A 145 -7.53 6.15 -6.02
CA ILE A 145 -8.58 7.16 -5.83
C ILE A 145 -8.79 7.37 -4.33
N CYS A 146 -8.52 8.57 -3.82
CA CYS A 146 -8.75 8.88 -2.41
C CYS A 146 -10.22 9.11 -2.13
N SER A 147 -10.77 8.37 -1.15
CA SER A 147 -12.17 8.50 -0.74
C SER A 147 -12.43 9.70 0.20
N ASN A 148 -11.40 10.15 0.90
CA ASN A 148 -11.50 11.14 2.00
C ASN A 148 -12.51 10.72 3.09
N ASP A 149 -12.76 9.43 3.23
CA ASP A 149 -13.69 8.84 4.19
C ASP A 149 -13.06 7.67 4.95
N PHE A 150 -13.72 7.21 6.00
CA PHE A 150 -13.29 6.13 6.87
C PHE A 150 -14.25 4.93 6.87
N SER A 151 -15.30 4.97 6.08
CA SER A 151 -16.29 3.90 6.03
C SER A 151 -15.72 2.66 5.32
N PRO A 152 -15.90 1.45 5.88
CA PRO A 152 -15.58 0.24 5.16
C PRO A 152 -16.30 0.16 3.81
N GLN A 153 -15.60 -0.27 2.78
CA GLN A 153 -16.15 -0.41 1.44
C GLN A 153 -16.53 -1.89 1.21
N ARG A 154 -17.62 -2.11 0.45
CA ARG A 154 -18.08 -3.49 0.17
C ARG A 154 -17.28 -4.16 -0.92
N ASP A 155 -16.87 -3.38 -1.92
CA ASP A 155 -16.07 -3.88 -3.03
C ASP A 155 -14.59 -3.85 -2.63
N LEU A 156 -14.05 -5.01 -2.36
CA LEU A 156 -12.65 -5.15 -1.98
C LEU A 156 -11.71 -5.12 -3.19
N TYR A 157 -12.23 -5.29 -4.41
CA TYR A 157 -11.41 -5.24 -5.63
C TYR A 157 -11.33 -3.85 -6.24
N GLU A 158 -12.13 -2.91 -5.74
CA GLU A 158 -12.05 -1.48 -6.07
C GLU A 158 -11.90 -0.64 -4.77
N PHE A 159 -11.06 -1.09 -3.83
CA PHE A 159 -10.93 -0.44 -2.53
C PHE A 159 -10.18 0.90 -2.63
N HIS A 160 -10.83 1.98 -2.24
CA HIS A 160 -10.28 3.33 -2.27
C HIS A 160 -9.63 3.69 -0.93
N PRO A 161 -8.34 4.06 -0.91
CA PRO A 161 -7.70 4.55 0.31
C PRO A 161 -8.31 5.87 0.78
N SER A 162 -8.12 6.22 2.04
CA SER A 162 -8.63 7.49 2.58
C SER A 162 -7.88 8.68 2.02
N VAL A 163 -6.54 8.60 1.94
CA VAL A 163 -5.71 9.75 1.60
C VAL A 163 -4.35 9.34 1.04
N PHE A 164 -3.80 10.17 0.17
CA PHE A 164 -2.43 10.10 -0.30
C PHE A 164 -1.48 10.74 0.73
N HIS A 165 -0.39 10.08 1.05
CA HIS A 165 0.50 10.43 2.17
C HIS A 165 1.15 11.81 2.06
N ARG A 166 1.31 12.36 0.85
CA ARG A 166 1.90 13.69 0.63
C ARG A 166 0.89 14.82 0.52
N ASP A 167 -0.38 14.53 0.55
CA ASP A 167 -1.39 15.57 0.79
C ASP A 167 -1.42 15.90 2.29
N TRP A 168 -0.36 16.56 2.74
CA TRP A 168 -0.12 16.80 4.17
C TRP A 168 -1.24 17.52 4.88
N GLU A 169 -1.87 18.49 4.22
CA GLU A 169 -2.99 19.23 4.80
C GLU A 169 -4.18 18.30 5.03
N GLN A 170 -4.56 17.54 4.01
CA GLN A 170 -5.67 16.60 4.11
C GLN A 170 -5.34 15.43 5.02
N LEU A 171 -4.10 14.95 5.01
CA LEU A 171 -3.63 13.86 5.86
C LEU A 171 -3.79 14.20 7.36
N TYR A 172 -3.29 15.35 7.80
CA TYR A 172 -3.42 15.78 9.19
C TYR A 172 -4.88 16.08 9.56
N LYS A 173 -5.62 16.78 8.69
CA LYS A 173 -7.04 17.05 8.90
C LYS A 173 -7.87 15.77 9.09
N LEU A 174 -7.62 14.75 8.26
CA LEU A 174 -8.30 13.46 8.40
C LEU A 174 -7.82 12.71 9.64
N ALA A 175 -6.53 12.75 9.97
CA ALA A 175 -6.00 12.11 11.16
C ALA A 175 -6.57 12.69 12.46
N GLU A 176 -6.65 14.02 12.57
CA GLU A 176 -7.28 14.71 13.71
C GLU A 176 -8.73 14.27 13.86
N LYS A 177 -9.51 14.34 12.76
CA LYS A 177 -10.90 13.88 12.75
C LYS A 177 -11.02 12.42 13.15
N PHE A 178 -10.14 11.54 12.64
CA PHE A 178 -10.17 10.11 12.94
C PHE A 178 -9.87 9.80 14.41
N ILE A 179 -8.91 10.51 15.00
CA ILE A 179 -8.54 10.36 16.41
C ILE A 179 -9.74 10.71 17.32
N GLU A 180 -10.46 11.77 17.00
CA GLU A 180 -11.59 12.27 17.80
C GLU A 180 -12.86 11.44 17.65
N LEU A 181 -12.95 10.55 16.64
CA LEU A 181 -14.14 9.73 16.44
C LEU A 181 -14.39 8.77 17.63
N ASP A 182 -15.65 8.73 18.08
CA ASP A 182 -16.22 7.64 18.91
C ASP A 182 -17.27 6.87 18.07
N PRO A 183 -16.81 6.01 17.13
CA PRO A 183 -17.70 5.43 16.15
C PRO A 183 -18.50 4.25 16.72
N LYS A 184 -19.75 4.08 16.22
CA LYS A 184 -20.62 2.93 16.52
C LYS A 184 -20.52 1.82 15.46
N SER A 185 -19.71 2.03 14.43
CA SER A 185 -19.38 1.06 13.37
C SER A 185 -17.92 1.18 13.00
N GLU A 186 -17.38 0.16 12.40
CA GLU A 186 -15.97 0.10 11.97
C GLU A 186 -15.57 1.31 11.10
N LYS A 187 -14.37 1.83 11.35
CA LYS A 187 -13.76 2.93 10.60
C LYS A 187 -12.32 2.58 10.27
N ILE A 188 -11.94 2.82 9.03
CA ILE A 188 -10.62 2.52 8.50
C ILE A 188 -9.99 3.82 8.01
N PHE A 189 -8.85 4.19 8.54
CA PHE A 189 -8.01 5.25 8.01
C PHE A 189 -6.87 4.64 7.20
N TYR A 190 -7.00 4.67 5.88
CA TYR A 190 -6.13 4.00 4.94
C TYR A 190 -5.26 5.03 4.21
N ILE A 191 -3.96 5.01 4.47
CA ILE A 191 -2.98 5.95 3.94
C ILE A 191 -2.14 5.22 2.89
N TRP A 192 -1.90 5.84 1.73
CA TRP A 192 -1.10 5.22 0.68
C TRP A 192 -0.09 6.18 0.06
N GLY A 193 0.92 5.64 -0.61
CA GLY A 193 1.94 6.41 -1.32
C GLY A 193 3.14 5.57 -1.76
N HIS A 194 4.25 6.26 -2.06
CA HIS A 194 5.52 5.67 -2.45
C HIS A 194 6.63 6.25 -1.60
N SER A 195 7.48 5.42 -1.00
CA SER A 195 8.52 5.89 -0.06
C SER A 195 9.56 6.83 -0.72
N TYR A 196 9.84 6.64 -2.02
CA TYR A 196 10.77 7.51 -2.76
C TYR A 196 10.28 8.96 -2.87
N GLU A 197 9.00 9.20 -2.70
CA GLU A 197 8.44 10.54 -2.79
C GLU A 197 8.88 11.45 -1.65
N PHE A 198 9.26 10.90 -0.51
CA PHE A 198 9.83 11.68 0.60
C PHE A 198 11.20 12.29 0.25
N ASP A 199 11.95 11.68 -0.69
CA ASP A 199 13.23 12.24 -1.16
C ASP A 199 13.03 13.50 -2.02
N ILE A 200 11.85 13.73 -2.60
CA ILE A 200 11.60 14.85 -3.53
C ILE A 200 11.81 16.20 -2.82
N ASN A 201 11.29 16.33 -1.62
CA ASN A 201 11.36 17.59 -0.85
C ASN A 201 11.99 17.39 0.54
N ASP A 202 12.69 16.28 0.77
CA ASP A 202 13.26 15.92 2.07
C ASP A 202 12.20 15.91 3.18
N GLU A 203 11.12 15.14 2.95
CA GLU A 203 9.93 15.13 3.82
C GLU A 203 9.94 13.98 4.85
N TRP A 204 11.08 13.31 5.05
CA TRP A 204 11.19 12.19 5.98
C TRP A 204 10.89 12.55 7.44
N ASP A 205 11.39 13.68 7.91
CA ASP A 205 11.15 14.14 9.28
C ASP A 205 9.66 14.46 9.47
N LYS A 206 9.03 15.07 8.46
CA LYS A 206 7.61 15.35 8.46
C LYS A 206 6.75 14.07 8.50
N PHE A 207 7.19 13.03 7.78
CA PHE A 207 6.54 11.73 7.85
C PHE A 207 6.72 11.07 9.23
N GLU A 208 7.91 11.15 9.81
CA GLU A 208 8.16 10.63 11.16
C GLU A 208 7.32 11.34 12.21
N ASP A 209 7.19 12.68 12.13
CA ASP A 209 6.29 13.45 12.99
C ASP A 209 4.83 13.00 12.84
N PHE A 210 4.38 12.73 11.62
CA PHE A 210 3.05 12.17 11.40
C PHE A 210 2.90 10.77 12.02
N CYS A 211 3.87 9.89 11.86
CA CYS A 211 3.85 8.56 12.49
C CYS A 211 3.75 8.66 14.01
N LYS A 212 4.52 9.56 14.62
CA LYS A 212 4.44 9.85 16.06
C LYS A 212 3.06 10.38 16.47
N PHE A 213 2.47 11.26 15.65
CA PHE A 213 1.17 11.87 15.92
C PHE A 213 0.02 10.86 15.92
N ILE A 214 0.00 9.93 14.93
CA ILE A 214 -1.10 8.98 14.76
C ILE A 214 -0.96 7.73 15.63
N SER A 215 0.25 7.40 16.10
CA SER A 215 0.54 6.15 16.81
C SER A 215 0.12 6.13 18.29
N ASN A 216 0.26 4.96 18.92
CA ASN A 216 0.09 4.74 20.38
C ASN A 216 -1.28 5.17 20.94
N ARG A 217 -2.36 4.89 20.19
CA ARG A 217 -3.74 5.12 20.62
C ARG A 217 -4.38 3.80 21.02
N ASP A 218 -4.86 3.70 22.25
CA ASP A 218 -5.42 2.45 22.81
C ASP A 218 -6.70 2.00 22.10
N ASP A 219 -7.43 2.92 21.47
CA ASP A 219 -8.69 2.70 20.79
C ASP A 219 -8.52 2.46 19.27
N ILE A 220 -7.28 2.50 18.75
CA ILE A 220 -6.96 2.28 17.34
C ILE A 220 -6.18 0.97 17.16
N PHE A 221 -6.62 0.14 16.23
CA PHE A 221 -5.88 -1.01 15.75
C PHE A 221 -4.93 -0.57 14.61
N TYR A 222 -3.67 -0.95 14.70
CA TYR A 222 -2.67 -0.71 13.67
C TYR A 222 -2.36 -2.03 12.99
N GLY A 223 -2.86 -2.23 11.77
CA GLY A 223 -2.76 -3.48 11.04
C GLY A 223 -2.30 -3.29 9.61
N THR A 224 -1.95 -4.40 8.97
CA THR A 224 -1.74 -4.48 7.53
C THR A 224 -3.09 -4.48 6.80
N ASP A 225 -3.07 -4.31 5.48
CA ASP A 225 -4.31 -4.27 4.71
C ASP A 225 -5.13 -5.55 4.89
N LYS A 226 -4.50 -6.74 4.83
CA LYS A 226 -5.21 -8.00 5.04
C LYS A 226 -5.78 -8.17 6.45
N GLU A 227 -5.11 -7.66 7.48
CA GLU A 227 -5.59 -7.74 8.87
C GLU A 227 -6.80 -6.82 9.11
N ILE A 228 -7.00 -5.83 8.24
CA ILE A 228 -8.06 -4.83 8.35
C ILE A 228 -9.21 -5.10 7.38
N LEU A 229 -8.92 -5.63 6.19
CA LEU A 229 -9.91 -5.81 5.14
C LEU A 229 -10.55 -7.21 5.14
N LEU A 230 -9.90 -8.22 5.72
CA LEU A 230 -10.34 -9.61 5.74
C LEU A 230 -10.51 -10.13 7.18
#